data_6395909117c348c8cd9e2a0bcc355cbf
#
_entry.id   6395909117c348c8cd9e2a0bcc355cbf
#
_cell.length_a   1.000
_cell.length_b   1.000
_cell.length_c   1.000
_cell.angle_alpha   90.00
_cell.angle_beta   90.00
_cell.angle_gamma   90.00
#
_symmetry.space_group_name_H-M   'P 1'
#
loop_
_entity.id
_entity.type
_entity.pdbx_description
1 polymer ?
#
loop_
_entity_poly.entity_id
_entity_poly.type
_entity_poly.pdbx_seq_one_letter_code
_entity_poly.pdbx_strand_id
1 'polypeptide(L)'
;MVLWENFDGPNYLIVAKTWYNKADILSKFSNPLPAEYYPAHFPLYPAIIRVFNYVISGPWAMMLATLLGTVLCFVMFYKYLADFKLSINPWWLTLVFFLFPARWVAVRSIGSPEPWFFFFILASLYFFKKGKYFYAGVLGALAQLTKSPGIILFGAYGIYWLVEWIRTKKINFKMWPLLLMPAVIPALFWFYGLRTGDFWAYFHSGDNIHLFWPPFTVFTRQDWVGSFWLEDVIWTWLIFGLGVLKLWDKKLRVEFIFAGLFFISTLFVAHRDISRYIMPIAPLVLIGWDKTLQKREFKIIALILVIPILLFTWNFLLNNTAPIADWAPYL
;
A
#
# COMPACT_ATOMS: atom_id res chain seq x y z
N MET A 1 4.80 18.64 14.70
CA MET A 1 6.03 18.28 13.99
C MET A 1 6.23 16.78 13.89
N VAL A 2 6.11 16.00 14.99
CA VAL A 2 6.30 14.53 14.96
C VAL A 2 5.64 13.80 13.78
N LEU A 3 4.40 14.14 13.43
CA LEU A 3 3.71 13.51 12.29
C LEU A 3 4.32 13.87 10.94
N TRP A 4 4.93 15.05 10.81
CA TRP A 4 5.52 15.51 9.55
C TRP A 4 6.90 14.88 9.29
N GLU A 5 7.62 14.55 10.36
CA GLU A 5 8.96 13.97 10.36
C GLU A 5 8.95 12.44 10.32
N ASN A 6 7.75 11.83 10.24
CA ASN A 6 7.63 10.40 10.41
C ASN A 6 7.81 9.65 9.09
N PHE A 7 8.50 8.52 9.12
CA PHE A 7 8.79 7.68 7.96
C PHE A 7 9.40 8.46 6.79
N ASP A 8 8.90 8.16 5.59
CA ASP A 8 9.29 8.77 4.32
C ASP A 8 8.52 10.05 4.01
N GLY A 9 7.71 10.57 4.94
CA GLY A 9 6.90 11.79 4.75
C GLY A 9 7.71 12.94 4.17
N PRO A 10 8.85 13.33 4.79
CA PRO A 10 9.73 14.38 4.26
C PRO A 10 10.23 14.09 2.84
N ASN A 11 10.54 12.83 2.51
CA ASN A 11 11.00 12.46 1.18
C ASN A 11 9.91 12.67 0.12
N TYR A 12 8.65 12.36 0.43
CA TYR A 12 7.52 12.67 -0.45
C TYR A 12 7.32 14.17 -0.65
N LEU A 13 7.56 14.99 0.38
CA LEU A 13 7.53 16.46 0.26
C LEU A 13 8.64 16.97 -0.67
N ILE A 14 9.86 16.45 -0.52
CA ILE A 14 10.98 16.79 -1.42
C ILE A 14 10.60 16.47 -2.86
N VAL A 15 10.09 15.27 -3.13
CA VAL A 15 9.65 14.88 -4.48
C VAL A 15 8.51 15.78 -4.98
N ALA A 16 7.52 16.08 -4.14
CA ALA A 16 6.41 16.96 -4.50
C ALA A 16 6.89 18.36 -4.93
N LYS A 17 7.94 18.88 -4.31
CA LYS A 17 8.50 20.21 -4.62
C LYS A 17 9.48 20.20 -5.78
N THR A 18 10.25 19.13 -5.98
CA THR A 18 11.38 19.10 -6.94
C THR A 18 11.11 18.25 -8.18
N TRP A 19 10.11 17.36 -8.16
CA TRP A 19 9.89 16.39 -9.25
C TRP A 19 11.18 15.64 -9.64
N TYR A 20 11.93 15.16 -8.63
CA TYR A 20 13.17 14.39 -8.79
C TYR A 20 14.33 15.18 -9.40
N ASN A 21 14.25 16.51 -9.52
CA ASN A 21 15.36 17.30 -10.04
C ASN A 21 16.51 17.28 -9.04
N LYS A 22 17.66 16.71 -9.44
CA LYS A 22 18.84 16.53 -8.59
C LYS A 22 19.41 17.87 -8.07
N ALA A 23 19.49 18.88 -8.93
CA ALA A 23 20.02 20.19 -8.54
C ALA A 23 19.13 20.87 -7.50
N ASP A 24 17.81 20.81 -7.68
CA ASP A 24 16.85 21.35 -6.72
C ASP A 24 16.88 20.61 -5.36
N ILE A 25 17.02 19.29 -5.38
CA ILE A 25 17.13 18.48 -4.16
C ILE A 25 18.36 18.90 -3.36
N LEU A 26 19.51 18.93 -4.00
CA LEU A 26 20.79 19.20 -3.33
C LEU A 26 20.96 20.67 -2.90
N SER A 27 20.33 21.62 -3.61
CA SER A 27 20.48 23.05 -3.31
C SER A 27 19.48 23.59 -2.29
N LYS A 28 18.27 23.01 -2.22
CA LYS A 28 17.16 23.56 -1.42
C LYS A 28 17.00 22.89 -0.05
N PHE A 29 17.42 21.65 0.10
CA PHE A 29 17.17 20.87 1.32
C PHE A 29 18.48 20.61 2.07
N SER A 30 18.44 20.79 3.39
CA SER A 30 19.56 20.45 4.28
C SER A 30 19.61 18.94 4.50
N ASN A 31 20.79 18.34 4.31
CA ASN A 31 21.04 16.91 4.51
C ASN A 31 20.02 15.98 3.79
N PRO A 32 19.75 16.17 2.49
CA PRO A 32 18.90 15.25 1.76
C PRO A 32 19.58 13.88 1.64
N LEU A 33 18.77 12.84 1.45
CA LEU A 33 19.30 11.56 0.99
C LEU A 33 19.92 11.73 -0.41
N PRO A 34 20.79 10.80 -0.86
CA PRO A 34 21.30 10.85 -2.22
C PRO A 34 20.17 11.01 -3.24
N ALA A 35 20.35 11.86 -4.23
CA ALA A 35 19.29 12.20 -5.19
C ALA A 35 18.77 10.95 -5.94
N GLU A 36 19.61 9.95 -6.08
CA GLU A 36 19.32 8.65 -6.68
C GLU A 36 18.29 7.82 -5.87
N TYR A 37 18.09 8.12 -4.59
CA TYR A 37 17.14 7.44 -3.72
C TYR A 37 15.68 7.82 -4.02
N TYR A 38 15.42 9.05 -4.45
CA TYR A 38 14.05 9.58 -4.56
C TYR A 38 13.15 8.87 -5.59
N PRO A 39 13.62 8.30 -6.71
CA PRO A 39 12.80 7.47 -7.60
C PRO A 39 12.15 6.24 -6.97
N ALA A 40 12.57 5.83 -5.77
CA ALA A 40 11.87 4.88 -4.92
C ALA A 40 10.45 5.33 -4.55
N HIS A 41 10.25 6.63 -4.43
CA HIS A 41 9.00 7.28 -4.05
C HIS A 41 8.20 7.59 -5.31
N PHE A 42 7.27 6.71 -5.67
CA PHE A 42 6.50 6.80 -6.90
C PHE A 42 5.68 8.09 -6.99
N PRO A 43 5.46 8.63 -8.21
CA PRO A 43 5.08 10.05 -8.41
C PRO A 43 3.64 10.40 -8.03
N LEU A 44 2.71 9.44 -7.92
CA LEU A 44 1.30 9.80 -7.75
C LEU A 44 1.00 10.45 -6.41
N TYR A 45 1.53 9.92 -5.31
CA TYR A 45 1.32 10.54 -4.00
C TYR A 45 1.99 11.92 -3.88
N PRO A 46 3.25 12.11 -4.30
CA PRO A 46 3.84 13.46 -4.45
C PRO A 46 3.02 14.40 -5.32
N ALA A 47 2.43 13.90 -6.42
CA ALA A 47 1.56 14.72 -7.29
C ALA A 47 0.33 15.23 -6.53
N ILE A 48 -0.31 14.37 -5.73
CA ILE A 48 -1.46 14.74 -4.91
C ILE A 48 -1.05 15.79 -3.86
N ILE A 49 0.07 15.58 -3.17
CA ILE A 49 0.61 16.56 -2.23
C ILE A 49 0.83 17.91 -2.93
N ARG A 50 1.45 17.91 -4.12
CA ARG A 50 1.72 19.12 -4.89
C ARG A 50 0.45 19.89 -5.25
N VAL A 51 -0.63 19.20 -5.61
CA VAL A 51 -1.94 19.84 -5.88
C VAL A 51 -2.43 20.60 -4.65
N PHE A 52 -2.39 19.97 -3.47
CA PHE A 52 -2.78 20.66 -2.24
C PHE A 52 -1.81 21.77 -1.83
N ASN A 53 -0.54 21.63 -2.17
CA ASN A 53 0.48 22.62 -1.82
C ASN A 53 0.34 23.96 -2.57
N TYR A 54 -0.54 24.05 -3.58
CA TYR A 54 -0.93 25.34 -4.16
C TYR A 54 -1.79 26.22 -3.23
N VAL A 55 -2.42 25.60 -2.22
CA VAL A 55 -3.37 26.28 -1.33
C VAL A 55 -2.88 26.32 0.11
N ILE A 56 -2.17 25.28 0.57
CA ILE A 56 -1.71 25.12 1.95
C ILE A 56 -0.23 24.71 1.97
N SER A 57 0.46 24.97 3.09
CA SER A 57 1.89 24.61 3.21
C SER A 57 2.15 23.10 3.07
N GLY A 58 3.35 22.76 2.59
CA GLY A 58 3.73 21.40 2.23
C GLY A 58 3.41 20.32 3.27
N PRO A 59 3.80 20.45 4.56
CA PRO A 59 3.48 19.47 5.57
C PRO A 59 1.98 19.26 5.77
N TRP A 60 1.18 20.33 5.77
CA TRP A 60 -0.27 20.24 5.86
C TRP A 60 -0.90 19.66 4.58
N ALA A 61 -0.35 20.01 3.41
CA ALA A 61 -0.76 19.41 2.13
C ALA A 61 -0.57 17.90 2.13
N MET A 62 0.57 17.42 2.65
CA MET A 62 0.88 16.01 2.81
C MET A 62 -0.10 15.32 3.76
N MET A 63 -0.39 15.91 4.92
CA MET A 63 -1.35 15.36 5.88
C MET A 63 -2.75 15.30 5.30
N LEU A 64 -3.18 16.35 4.59
CA LEU A 64 -4.49 16.39 3.92
C LEU A 64 -4.57 15.33 2.81
N ALA A 65 -3.51 15.16 2.03
CA ALA A 65 -3.43 14.11 1.02
C ALA A 65 -3.63 12.72 1.63
N THR A 66 -2.93 12.43 2.73
CA THR A 66 -3.06 11.15 3.45
C THR A 66 -4.47 10.96 4.03
N LEU A 67 -5.03 12.01 4.66
CA LEU A 67 -6.38 11.97 5.23
C LEU A 67 -7.44 11.71 4.14
N LEU A 68 -7.36 12.40 3.01
CA LEU A 68 -8.28 12.19 1.90
C LEU A 68 -8.20 10.75 1.37
N GLY A 69 -6.98 10.23 1.15
CA GLY A 69 -6.77 8.84 0.75
C GLY A 69 -7.35 7.86 1.77
N THR A 70 -7.21 8.16 3.07
CA THR A 70 -7.76 7.36 4.15
C THR A 70 -9.29 7.31 4.11
N VAL A 71 -9.94 8.47 3.98
CA VAL A 71 -11.41 8.55 3.88
C VAL A 71 -11.91 7.80 2.66
N LEU A 72 -11.30 8.03 1.49
CA LEU A 72 -11.67 7.35 0.25
C LEU A 72 -11.47 5.82 0.35
N CYS A 73 -10.40 5.37 1.00
CA CYS A 73 -10.15 3.95 1.24
C CYS A 73 -11.27 3.32 2.08
N PHE A 74 -11.67 3.93 3.20
CA PHE A 74 -12.74 3.39 4.04
C PHE A 74 -14.11 3.43 3.35
N VAL A 75 -14.44 4.53 2.67
CA VAL A 75 -15.68 4.63 1.89
C VAL A 75 -15.72 3.56 0.80
N MET A 76 -14.60 3.35 0.11
CA MET A 76 -14.51 2.33 -0.93
C MET A 76 -14.61 0.91 -0.37
N PHE A 77 -13.97 0.64 0.77
CA PHE A 77 -14.08 -0.66 1.44
C PHE A 77 -15.51 -0.94 1.90
N TYR A 78 -16.15 0.02 2.58
CA TYR A 78 -17.55 -0.11 2.96
C TYR A 78 -18.45 -0.40 1.74
N LYS A 79 -18.27 0.39 0.67
CA LYS A 79 -19.04 0.22 -0.57
C LYS A 79 -18.80 -1.14 -1.22
N TYR A 80 -17.55 -1.62 -1.20
CA TYR A 80 -17.18 -2.94 -1.70
C TYR A 80 -17.89 -4.06 -0.92
N LEU A 81 -17.94 -3.95 0.40
CA LEU A 81 -18.63 -4.90 1.27
C LEU A 81 -20.15 -4.90 1.05
N ALA A 82 -20.74 -3.72 0.99
CA ALA A 82 -22.20 -3.54 0.90
C ALA A 82 -22.74 -3.95 -0.46
N ASP A 83 -22.15 -3.44 -1.56
CA ASP A 83 -22.66 -3.67 -2.92
C ASP A 83 -22.54 -5.16 -3.34
N PHE A 84 -21.52 -5.86 -2.84
CA PHE A 84 -21.30 -7.28 -3.16
C PHE A 84 -21.70 -8.23 -2.04
N LYS A 85 -22.32 -7.73 -0.97
CA LYS A 85 -22.79 -8.53 0.18
C LYS A 85 -21.69 -9.45 0.76
N LEU A 86 -20.49 -8.89 0.94
CA LEU A 86 -19.31 -9.66 1.35
C LEU A 86 -19.18 -9.80 2.87
N SER A 87 -19.95 -9.05 3.63
CA SER A 87 -19.96 -9.07 5.09
C SER A 87 -21.38 -9.10 5.63
N ILE A 88 -21.55 -9.75 6.79
CA ILE A 88 -22.80 -9.76 7.56
C ILE A 88 -23.14 -8.34 8.04
N ASN A 89 -22.13 -7.59 8.48
CA ASN A 89 -22.25 -6.20 8.88
C ASN A 89 -21.10 -5.37 8.28
N PRO A 90 -21.33 -4.73 7.12
CA PRO A 90 -20.31 -3.94 6.45
C PRO A 90 -19.75 -2.79 7.31
N TRP A 91 -20.58 -2.13 8.11
CA TRP A 91 -20.13 -1.06 9.02
C TRP A 91 -19.15 -1.58 10.06
N TRP A 92 -19.50 -2.68 10.71
CA TRP A 92 -18.62 -3.28 11.72
C TRP A 92 -17.29 -3.71 11.11
N LEU A 93 -17.30 -4.39 9.96
CA LEU A 93 -16.05 -4.83 9.33
C LEU A 93 -15.19 -3.64 8.87
N THR A 94 -15.82 -2.54 8.47
CA THR A 94 -15.10 -1.28 8.16
C THR A 94 -14.47 -0.67 9.41
N LEU A 95 -15.15 -0.70 10.57
CA LEU A 95 -14.58 -0.30 11.85
C LEU A 95 -13.43 -1.20 12.29
N VAL A 96 -13.55 -2.50 12.06
CA VAL A 96 -12.42 -3.43 12.30
C VAL A 96 -11.24 -3.06 11.43
N PHE A 97 -11.44 -2.77 10.14
CA PHE A 97 -10.36 -2.30 9.27
C PHE A 97 -9.79 -0.94 9.71
N PHE A 98 -10.58 -0.11 10.35
CA PHE A 98 -10.08 1.14 10.92
C PHE A 98 -9.04 0.92 12.04
N LEU A 99 -9.15 -0.17 12.80
CA LEU A 99 -8.29 -0.48 13.95
C LEU A 99 -7.20 -1.52 13.63
N PHE A 100 -7.45 -2.42 12.69
CA PHE A 100 -6.58 -3.56 12.43
C PHE A 100 -6.14 -3.66 10.96
N PRO A 101 -4.89 -4.05 10.73
CA PRO A 101 -3.83 -4.29 11.73
C PRO A 101 -3.40 -2.99 12.45
N ALA A 102 -2.88 -3.08 13.66
CA ALA A 102 -2.52 -1.91 14.46
C ALA A 102 -1.53 -0.96 13.73
N ARG A 103 -0.59 -1.52 12.96
CA ARG A 103 0.35 -0.76 12.13
C ARG A 103 -0.35 0.17 11.13
N TRP A 104 -1.54 -0.19 10.67
CA TRP A 104 -2.35 0.62 9.77
C TRP A 104 -2.76 1.96 10.39
N VAL A 105 -3.05 1.96 11.69
CA VAL A 105 -3.41 3.20 12.41
C VAL A 105 -2.24 4.19 12.39
N ALA A 106 -1.01 3.71 12.61
CA ALA A 106 0.18 4.56 12.54
C ALA A 106 0.40 5.08 11.10
N VAL A 107 0.42 4.19 10.11
CA VAL A 107 0.75 4.53 8.71
C VAL A 107 -0.23 5.53 8.10
N ARG A 108 -1.53 5.42 8.37
CA ARG A 108 -2.53 6.37 7.85
C ARG A 108 -2.60 7.70 8.60
N SER A 109 -1.84 7.84 9.69
CA SER A 109 -1.78 9.06 10.51
C SER A 109 -0.59 9.96 10.16
N ILE A 110 0.23 9.58 9.20
CA ILE A 110 1.45 10.29 8.79
C ILE A 110 1.47 10.53 7.28
N GLY A 111 2.49 11.20 6.77
CA GLY A 111 2.71 11.35 5.33
C GLY A 111 3.04 10.01 4.67
N SER A 112 2.04 9.33 4.11
CA SER A 112 2.24 8.01 3.52
C SER A 112 1.33 7.74 2.31
N PRO A 113 1.81 6.99 1.30
CA PRO A 113 1.06 6.68 0.08
C PRO A 113 0.07 5.52 0.27
N GLU A 114 0.18 4.74 1.35
CA GLU A 114 -0.59 3.52 1.58
C GLU A 114 -2.11 3.73 1.51
N PRO A 115 -2.70 4.80 2.06
CA PRO A 115 -4.14 5.02 1.95
C PRO A 115 -4.64 5.13 0.50
N TRP A 116 -3.92 5.84 -0.35
CA TRP A 116 -4.22 5.94 -1.77
C TRP A 116 -4.00 4.62 -2.49
N PHE A 117 -2.94 3.92 -2.17
CA PHE A 117 -2.65 2.61 -2.74
C PHE A 117 -3.77 1.61 -2.46
N PHE A 118 -4.26 1.54 -1.21
CA PHE A 118 -5.35 0.66 -0.84
C PHE A 118 -6.68 1.09 -1.48
N PHE A 119 -6.95 2.39 -1.52
CA PHE A 119 -8.11 2.92 -2.22
C PHE A 119 -8.13 2.48 -3.69
N PHE A 120 -7.02 2.66 -4.42
CA PHE A 120 -6.95 2.31 -5.82
C PHE A 120 -7.07 0.80 -6.07
N ILE A 121 -6.47 -0.04 -5.23
CA ILE A 121 -6.64 -1.49 -5.29
C ILE A 121 -8.11 -1.87 -5.10
N LEU A 122 -8.75 -1.39 -4.03
CA LEU A 122 -10.14 -1.71 -3.73
C LEU A 122 -11.09 -1.20 -4.82
N ALA A 123 -10.87 0.00 -5.32
CA ALA A 123 -11.66 0.58 -6.39
C ALA A 123 -11.47 -0.18 -7.72
N SER A 124 -10.25 -0.59 -8.04
CA SER A 124 -9.98 -1.42 -9.21
C SER A 124 -10.71 -2.76 -9.13
N LEU A 125 -10.59 -3.48 -8.00
CA LEU A 125 -11.32 -4.73 -7.75
C LEU A 125 -12.84 -4.54 -7.81
N TYR A 126 -13.36 -3.43 -7.27
CA TYR A 126 -14.77 -3.09 -7.32
C TYR A 126 -15.29 -2.94 -8.75
N PHE A 127 -14.61 -2.16 -9.58
CA PHE A 127 -15.01 -1.97 -10.97
C PHE A 127 -14.77 -3.21 -11.82
N PHE A 128 -13.73 -3.98 -11.55
CA PHE A 128 -13.51 -5.28 -12.18
C PHE A 128 -14.71 -6.21 -11.93
N LYS A 129 -15.14 -6.33 -10.69
CA LYS A 129 -16.29 -7.17 -10.29
C LYS A 129 -17.60 -6.70 -10.92
N LYS A 130 -17.72 -5.41 -11.22
CA LYS A 130 -18.85 -4.84 -11.99
C LYS A 130 -18.73 -5.00 -13.52
N GLY A 131 -17.65 -5.63 -14.01
CA GLY A 131 -17.39 -5.75 -15.46
C GLY A 131 -16.99 -4.44 -16.14
N LYS A 132 -16.68 -3.39 -15.37
CA LYS A 132 -16.27 -2.08 -15.88
C LYS A 132 -14.74 -2.03 -16.00
N TYR A 133 -14.19 -2.80 -16.93
CA TYR A 133 -12.74 -3.06 -17.02
C TYR A 133 -11.90 -1.82 -17.33
N PHE A 134 -12.47 -0.81 -18.04
CA PHE A 134 -11.76 0.45 -18.25
C PHE A 134 -11.44 1.16 -16.93
N TYR A 135 -12.44 1.34 -16.07
CA TYR A 135 -12.22 1.96 -14.75
C TYR A 135 -11.29 1.09 -13.87
N ALA A 136 -11.42 -0.23 -13.95
CA ALA A 136 -10.53 -1.13 -13.24
C ALA A 136 -9.07 -0.96 -13.69
N GLY A 137 -8.83 -0.87 -15.01
CA GLY A 137 -7.50 -0.65 -15.59
C GLY A 137 -6.90 0.70 -15.19
N VAL A 138 -7.67 1.79 -15.29
CA VAL A 138 -7.21 3.13 -14.88
C VAL A 138 -6.85 3.16 -13.39
N LEU A 139 -7.73 2.66 -12.52
CA LEU A 139 -7.48 2.65 -11.08
C LEU A 139 -6.32 1.73 -10.68
N GLY A 140 -6.16 0.59 -11.38
CA GLY A 140 -5.01 -0.26 -11.21
C GLY A 140 -3.70 0.38 -11.67
N ALA A 141 -3.71 1.16 -12.76
CA ALA A 141 -2.58 1.96 -13.20
C ALA A 141 -2.22 3.05 -12.17
N LEU A 142 -3.22 3.70 -11.57
CA LEU A 142 -3.00 4.66 -10.47
C LEU A 142 -2.43 3.97 -9.21
N ALA A 143 -2.86 2.75 -8.89
CA ALA A 143 -2.22 1.95 -7.84
C ALA A 143 -0.74 1.72 -8.16
N GLN A 144 -0.40 1.35 -9.39
CA GLN A 144 0.98 1.16 -9.85
C GLN A 144 1.81 2.44 -9.74
N LEU A 145 1.24 3.60 -10.08
CA LEU A 145 1.91 4.90 -9.93
C LEU A 145 2.04 5.37 -8.47
N THR A 146 1.33 4.71 -7.56
CA THR A 146 1.45 4.99 -6.11
C THR A 146 2.56 4.16 -5.47
N LYS A 147 2.65 2.86 -5.80
CA LYS A 147 3.66 1.93 -5.26
C LYS A 147 3.93 0.79 -6.24
N SER A 148 5.19 0.35 -6.34
CA SER A 148 5.63 -0.72 -7.24
C SER A 148 4.84 -2.03 -7.13
N PRO A 149 4.34 -2.50 -5.94
CA PRO A 149 3.57 -3.74 -5.87
C PRO A 149 2.19 -3.67 -6.55
N GLY A 150 1.77 -2.51 -7.06
CA GLY A 150 0.55 -2.36 -7.85
C GLY A 150 0.47 -3.32 -9.05
N ILE A 151 1.62 -3.71 -9.61
CA ILE A 151 1.69 -4.67 -10.73
C ILE A 151 1.12 -6.05 -10.37
N ILE A 152 1.15 -6.44 -9.09
CA ILE A 152 0.59 -7.74 -8.64
C ILE A 152 -0.91 -7.83 -8.96
N LEU A 153 -1.61 -6.69 -8.95
CA LEU A 153 -3.03 -6.65 -9.30
C LEU A 153 -3.25 -7.00 -10.79
N PHE A 154 -2.37 -6.52 -11.69
CA PHE A 154 -2.40 -6.93 -13.10
C PHE A 154 -2.12 -8.42 -13.25
N GLY A 155 -1.12 -8.95 -12.54
CA GLY A 155 -0.84 -10.39 -12.48
C GLY A 155 -2.08 -11.22 -12.08
N ALA A 156 -2.81 -10.74 -11.06
CA ALA A 156 -4.04 -11.40 -10.62
C ALA A 156 -5.14 -11.40 -11.67
N TYR A 157 -5.36 -10.28 -12.36
CA TYR A 157 -6.31 -10.21 -13.47
C TYR A 157 -5.90 -11.08 -14.65
N GLY A 158 -4.61 -11.13 -14.95
CA GLY A 158 -4.07 -11.99 -16.03
C GLY A 158 -4.28 -13.47 -15.74
N ILE A 159 -3.97 -13.91 -14.51
CA ILE A 159 -4.21 -15.30 -14.09
C ILE A 159 -5.71 -15.62 -14.10
N TYR A 160 -6.56 -14.73 -13.58
CA TYR A 160 -8.00 -14.91 -13.63
C TYR A 160 -8.49 -15.04 -15.08
N TRP A 161 -8.05 -14.17 -15.97
CA TRP A 161 -8.41 -14.20 -17.39
C TRP A 161 -7.96 -15.50 -18.05
N LEU A 162 -6.74 -15.96 -17.78
CA LEU A 162 -6.19 -17.20 -18.30
C LEU A 162 -7.00 -18.42 -17.82
N VAL A 163 -7.31 -18.49 -16.54
CA VAL A 163 -8.13 -19.57 -15.96
C VAL A 163 -9.53 -19.60 -16.58
N GLU A 164 -10.17 -18.43 -16.73
CA GLU A 164 -11.49 -18.36 -17.38
C GLU A 164 -11.42 -18.75 -18.85
N TRP A 165 -10.39 -18.36 -19.57
CA TRP A 165 -10.17 -18.79 -20.96
C TRP A 165 -9.98 -20.31 -21.07
N ILE A 166 -9.12 -20.90 -20.27
CA ILE A 166 -8.92 -22.36 -20.26
C ILE A 166 -10.24 -23.10 -19.97
N ARG A 167 -11.02 -22.60 -19.02
CA ARG A 167 -12.28 -23.22 -18.61
C ARG A 167 -13.40 -23.08 -19.65
N THR A 168 -13.54 -21.90 -20.23
CA THR A 168 -14.68 -21.58 -21.12
C THR A 168 -14.34 -21.72 -22.58
N LYS A 169 -13.04 -21.81 -22.94
CA LYS A 169 -12.50 -21.76 -24.30
C LYS A 169 -12.88 -20.48 -25.05
N LYS A 170 -13.31 -19.43 -24.34
CA LYS A 170 -13.69 -18.13 -24.91
C LYS A 170 -12.79 -17.03 -24.37
N ILE A 171 -12.24 -16.20 -25.28
CA ILE A 171 -11.42 -15.04 -24.92
C ILE A 171 -12.34 -13.86 -24.63
N ASN A 172 -12.22 -13.28 -23.43
CA ASN A 172 -12.95 -12.06 -23.08
C ASN A 172 -12.13 -10.82 -23.47
N PHE A 173 -12.28 -10.36 -24.70
CA PHE A 173 -11.59 -9.16 -25.20
C PHE A 173 -11.99 -7.87 -24.49
N LYS A 174 -13.14 -7.81 -23.76
CA LYS A 174 -13.55 -6.63 -23.00
C LYS A 174 -12.56 -6.26 -21.90
N MET A 175 -11.67 -7.19 -21.51
CA MET A 175 -10.66 -6.97 -20.46
C MET A 175 -9.38 -6.27 -20.96
N TRP A 176 -9.27 -5.95 -22.28
CA TRP A 176 -8.07 -5.28 -22.83
C TRP A 176 -7.66 -3.98 -22.10
N PRO A 177 -8.59 -3.15 -21.53
CA PRO A 177 -8.17 -1.93 -20.85
C PRO A 177 -7.32 -2.18 -19.59
N LEU A 178 -7.29 -3.40 -19.06
CA LEU A 178 -6.39 -3.76 -17.94
C LEU A 178 -4.90 -3.65 -18.35
N LEU A 179 -4.58 -3.66 -19.66
CA LEU A 179 -3.23 -3.41 -20.17
C LEU A 179 -2.73 -1.98 -19.86
N LEU A 180 -3.60 -1.06 -19.46
CA LEU A 180 -3.16 0.25 -18.94
C LEU A 180 -2.23 0.10 -17.74
N MET A 181 -2.40 -0.96 -16.93
CA MET A 181 -1.57 -1.18 -15.72
C MET A 181 -0.10 -1.44 -16.05
N PRO A 182 0.27 -2.42 -16.92
CA PRO A 182 1.65 -2.58 -17.33
C PRO A 182 2.13 -1.45 -18.24
N ALA A 183 1.25 -0.82 -19.05
CA ALA A 183 1.64 0.27 -19.94
C ALA A 183 2.12 1.52 -19.21
N VAL A 184 1.67 1.76 -17.99
CA VAL A 184 2.11 2.92 -17.19
C VAL A 184 3.55 2.78 -16.69
N ILE A 185 4.11 1.56 -16.65
CA ILE A 185 5.48 1.32 -16.17
C ILE A 185 6.54 1.92 -17.12
N PRO A 186 6.54 1.61 -18.43
CA PRO A 186 7.47 2.28 -19.35
C PRO A 186 7.27 3.78 -19.42
N ALA A 187 6.04 4.28 -19.28
CA ALA A 187 5.78 5.71 -19.18
C ALA A 187 6.40 6.33 -17.93
N LEU A 188 6.35 5.64 -16.78
CA LEU A 188 7.01 6.05 -15.54
C LEU A 188 8.54 6.08 -15.70
N PHE A 189 9.12 5.06 -16.32
CA PHE A 189 10.56 5.01 -16.54
C PHE A 189 11.03 6.09 -17.52
N TRP A 190 10.25 6.34 -18.56
CA TRP A 190 10.50 7.47 -19.45
C TRP A 190 10.45 8.81 -18.71
N PHE A 191 9.45 9.01 -17.84
CA PHE A 191 9.38 10.18 -16.97
C PHE A 191 10.63 10.32 -16.07
N TYR A 192 11.11 9.22 -15.47
CA TYR A 192 12.35 9.24 -14.70
C TYR A 192 13.55 9.63 -15.58
N GLY A 193 13.67 9.05 -16.79
CA GLY A 193 14.70 9.44 -17.73
C GLY A 193 14.74 10.94 -18.01
N LEU A 194 13.56 11.57 -18.18
CA LEU A 194 13.46 13.00 -18.39
C LEU A 194 13.83 13.85 -17.15
N ARG A 195 13.55 13.34 -15.94
CA ARG A 195 13.73 14.11 -14.70
C ARG A 195 15.08 13.90 -14.02
N THR A 196 15.63 12.70 -14.11
CA THR A 196 16.86 12.30 -13.42
C THR A 196 18.03 12.07 -14.39
N GLY A 197 17.77 11.96 -15.69
CA GLY A 197 18.75 11.52 -16.69
C GLY A 197 18.94 10.00 -16.74
N ASP A 198 18.20 9.24 -15.92
CA ASP A 198 18.33 7.79 -15.82
C ASP A 198 16.95 7.11 -15.99
N PHE A 199 16.79 6.37 -17.11
CA PHE A 199 15.56 5.60 -17.39
C PHE A 199 15.31 4.51 -16.33
N TRP A 200 16.37 3.93 -15.78
CA TRP A 200 16.32 2.85 -14.81
C TRP A 200 16.43 3.35 -13.35
N ALA A 201 16.22 4.66 -13.12
CA ALA A 201 16.39 5.30 -11.83
C ALA A 201 15.74 4.57 -10.65
N TYR A 202 14.58 3.93 -10.86
CA TYR A 202 13.94 3.11 -9.82
C TYR A 202 14.83 1.95 -9.36
N PHE A 203 15.48 1.26 -10.29
CA PHE A 203 16.34 0.12 -9.96
C PHE A 203 17.71 0.55 -9.42
N HIS A 204 18.13 1.77 -9.74
CA HIS A 204 19.38 2.36 -9.23
C HIS A 204 19.18 3.12 -7.91
N SER A 205 17.95 3.23 -7.41
CA SER A 205 17.63 3.99 -6.20
C SER A 205 18.05 3.31 -4.88
N GLY A 206 18.82 2.23 -4.94
CA GLY A 206 19.40 1.58 -3.77
C GLY A 206 18.44 0.57 -3.11
N ASP A 207 18.25 0.67 -1.80
CA ASP A 207 17.59 -0.34 -0.96
C ASP A 207 16.04 -0.31 -1.05
N ASN A 208 15.50 -0.35 -2.28
CA ASN A 208 14.03 -0.30 -2.49
C ASN A 208 13.38 -1.65 -2.76
N ILE A 209 14.17 -2.63 -3.16
CA ILE A 209 13.68 -3.97 -3.49
C ILE A 209 14.21 -4.93 -2.44
N HIS A 210 13.35 -5.23 -1.46
CA HIS A 210 13.69 -6.11 -0.36
C HIS A 210 13.31 -7.58 -0.64
N LEU A 211 13.25 -7.98 -1.93
CA LEU A 211 12.94 -9.35 -2.33
C LEU A 211 14.23 -10.16 -2.47
N PHE A 212 14.31 -11.25 -1.74
CA PHE A 212 15.51 -12.10 -1.69
C PHE A 212 15.14 -13.57 -1.91
N TRP A 213 16.07 -14.30 -2.53
CA TRP A 213 16.02 -15.74 -2.68
C TRP A 213 17.04 -16.40 -1.73
N PRO A 214 16.68 -17.49 -1.06
CA PRO A 214 15.38 -18.19 -1.01
C PRO A 214 14.32 -17.43 -0.18
N PRO A 215 13.04 -17.90 -0.17
CA PRO A 215 12.03 -17.35 0.74
C PRO A 215 12.45 -17.53 2.20
N PHE A 216 11.85 -16.76 3.12
CA PHE A 216 12.13 -16.78 4.57
C PHE A 216 13.52 -16.25 4.96
N THR A 217 14.21 -15.58 4.06
CA THR A 217 15.55 -15.01 4.31
C THR A 217 15.54 -14.01 5.48
N VAL A 218 14.39 -13.44 5.84
CA VAL A 218 14.24 -12.58 7.03
C VAL A 218 14.69 -13.26 8.33
N PHE A 219 14.59 -14.60 8.43
CA PHE A 219 14.99 -15.36 9.62
C PHE A 219 16.48 -15.71 9.67
N THR A 220 17.18 -15.58 8.56
CA THR A 220 18.60 -16.00 8.45
C THR A 220 19.54 -14.85 8.11
N ARG A 221 18.99 -13.67 7.78
CA ARG A 221 19.77 -12.54 7.28
C ARG A 221 19.98 -11.51 8.36
N GLN A 222 21.28 -11.34 8.75
CA GLN A 222 21.81 -10.16 9.42
C GLN A 222 21.32 -9.80 10.85
N ASP A 223 21.39 -8.51 11.17
CA ASP A 223 21.42 -7.90 12.50
C ASP A 223 20.18 -8.12 13.35
N TRP A 224 19.07 -8.52 12.76
CA TRP A 224 17.82 -8.80 13.48
C TRP A 224 17.51 -10.28 13.71
N VAL A 225 18.39 -11.18 13.30
CA VAL A 225 18.27 -12.62 13.65
C VAL A 225 18.37 -12.76 15.17
N GLY A 226 17.41 -13.48 15.76
CA GLY A 226 17.28 -13.62 17.21
C GLY A 226 16.45 -12.52 17.89
N SER A 227 15.95 -11.54 17.15
CA SER A 227 15.06 -10.51 17.69
C SER A 227 13.64 -11.04 17.91
N PHE A 228 13.01 -10.68 19.03
CA PHE A 228 11.65 -11.16 19.39
C PHE A 228 10.58 -10.83 18.34
N TRP A 229 10.69 -9.72 17.64
CA TRP A 229 9.73 -9.33 16.62
C TRP A 229 9.62 -10.32 15.44
N LEU A 230 10.60 -11.22 15.25
CA LEU A 230 10.52 -12.28 14.24
C LEU A 230 9.41 -13.28 14.52
N GLU A 231 9.02 -13.46 15.76
CA GLU A 231 7.83 -14.24 16.13
C GLU A 231 6.56 -13.58 15.60
N ASP A 232 6.45 -12.24 15.65
CA ASP A 232 5.30 -11.50 15.12
C ASP A 232 5.16 -11.69 13.60
N VAL A 233 6.25 -11.91 12.88
CA VAL A 233 6.22 -12.24 11.45
C VAL A 233 5.50 -13.56 11.20
N ILE A 234 5.77 -14.58 12.02
CA ILE A 234 5.11 -15.90 11.92
C ILE A 234 3.60 -15.76 12.15
N TRP A 235 3.21 -15.05 13.21
CA TRP A 235 1.79 -14.78 13.50
C TRP A 235 1.12 -13.97 12.40
N THR A 236 1.81 -12.98 11.87
CA THR A 236 1.31 -12.17 10.75
C THR A 236 1.05 -13.06 9.53
N TRP A 237 2.01 -13.88 9.12
CA TRP A 237 1.82 -14.78 7.98
C TRP A 237 0.74 -15.83 8.23
N LEU A 238 0.64 -16.38 9.45
CA LEU A 238 -0.42 -17.34 9.80
C LEU A 238 -1.81 -16.72 9.64
N ILE A 239 -2.04 -15.55 10.24
CA ILE A 239 -3.35 -14.87 10.22
C ILE A 239 -3.72 -14.43 8.80
N PHE A 240 -2.78 -13.84 8.09
CA PHE A 240 -3.01 -13.38 6.72
C PHE A 240 -3.17 -14.55 5.75
N GLY A 241 -2.32 -15.57 5.82
CA GLY A 241 -2.40 -16.76 4.98
C GLY A 241 -3.73 -17.51 5.14
N LEU A 242 -4.16 -17.73 6.38
CA LEU A 242 -5.49 -18.33 6.65
C LEU A 242 -6.62 -17.43 6.11
N GLY A 243 -6.52 -16.12 6.25
CA GLY A 243 -7.51 -15.19 5.71
C GLY A 243 -7.58 -15.24 4.19
N VAL A 244 -6.43 -15.35 3.52
CA VAL A 244 -6.35 -15.53 2.06
C VAL A 244 -7.05 -16.81 1.62
N LEU A 245 -6.76 -17.94 2.30
CA LEU A 245 -7.41 -19.22 1.97
C LEU A 245 -8.95 -19.15 2.12
N LYS A 246 -9.46 -18.43 3.13
CA LYS A 246 -10.91 -18.23 3.31
C LYS A 246 -11.58 -17.42 2.19
N LEU A 247 -10.83 -16.66 1.38
CA LEU A 247 -11.39 -16.00 0.19
C LEU A 247 -11.77 -17.03 -0.89
N TRP A 248 -11.02 -18.14 -0.99
CA TRP A 248 -11.35 -19.24 -1.89
C TRP A 248 -12.71 -19.87 -1.52
N ASP A 249 -12.93 -20.15 -0.22
CA ASP A 249 -14.19 -20.72 0.28
C ASP A 249 -15.39 -19.81 -0.01
N LYS A 250 -15.15 -18.49 0.00
CA LYS A 250 -16.14 -17.47 -0.35
C LYS A 250 -16.34 -17.30 -1.87
N LYS A 251 -15.63 -18.07 -2.70
CA LYS A 251 -15.66 -17.97 -4.18
C LYS A 251 -15.21 -16.60 -4.73
N LEU A 252 -14.40 -15.88 -3.96
CA LEU A 252 -13.81 -14.59 -4.32
C LEU A 252 -12.49 -14.82 -5.09
N ARG A 253 -12.59 -15.32 -6.32
CA ARG A 253 -11.45 -15.85 -7.08
C ARG A 253 -10.37 -14.81 -7.36
N VAL A 254 -10.76 -13.63 -7.84
CA VAL A 254 -9.81 -12.56 -8.19
C VAL A 254 -9.13 -12.04 -6.93
N GLU A 255 -9.91 -11.80 -5.87
CA GLU A 255 -9.44 -11.37 -4.57
C GLU A 255 -8.48 -12.40 -3.95
N PHE A 256 -8.81 -13.69 -4.10
CA PHE A 256 -7.93 -14.79 -3.67
C PHE A 256 -6.60 -14.81 -4.44
N ILE A 257 -6.65 -14.69 -5.78
CA ILE A 257 -5.44 -14.70 -6.61
C ILE A 257 -4.57 -13.48 -6.25
N PHE A 258 -5.16 -12.27 -6.17
CA PHE A 258 -4.42 -11.07 -5.83
C PHE A 258 -3.80 -11.16 -4.43
N ALA A 259 -4.61 -11.50 -3.42
CA ALA A 259 -4.12 -11.62 -2.05
C ALA A 259 -3.10 -12.76 -1.89
N GLY A 260 -3.28 -13.86 -2.63
CA GLY A 260 -2.35 -14.99 -2.65
C GLY A 260 -0.99 -14.64 -3.26
N LEU A 261 -0.98 -13.99 -4.44
CA LEU A 261 0.26 -13.51 -5.06
C LEU A 261 0.99 -12.51 -4.16
N PHE A 262 0.22 -11.60 -3.57
CA PHE A 262 0.78 -10.60 -2.67
C PHE A 262 1.34 -11.25 -1.40
N PHE A 263 0.61 -12.18 -0.78
CA PHE A 263 1.08 -12.95 0.36
C PHE A 263 2.36 -13.71 0.05
N ILE A 264 2.39 -14.44 -1.08
CA ILE A 264 3.59 -15.18 -1.52
C ILE A 264 4.77 -14.21 -1.69
N SER A 265 4.57 -13.04 -2.28
CA SER A 265 5.66 -12.07 -2.44
C SER A 265 6.26 -11.63 -1.10
N THR A 266 5.46 -11.55 -0.02
CA THR A 266 5.98 -11.19 1.31
C THR A 266 6.87 -12.27 1.94
N LEU A 267 6.76 -13.52 1.51
CA LEU A 267 7.65 -14.60 1.99
C LEU A 267 9.10 -14.42 1.52
N PHE A 268 9.29 -13.66 0.45
CA PHE A 268 10.61 -13.32 -0.10
C PHE A 268 11.16 -11.99 0.45
N VAL A 269 10.38 -11.24 1.24
CA VAL A 269 10.82 -9.98 1.82
C VAL A 269 11.74 -10.25 3.00
N ALA A 270 12.97 -9.73 2.95
CA ALA A 270 13.89 -9.70 4.08
C ALA A 270 14.02 -8.26 4.61
N HIS A 271 13.03 -7.85 5.37
CA HIS A 271 13.00 -6.52 6.00
C HIS A 271 12.19 -6.56 7.29
N ARG A 272 12.57 -5.72 8.26
CA ARG A 272 11.87 -5.63 9.57
C ARG A 272 10.41 -5.19 9.48
N ASP A 273 9.99 -4.56 8.38
CA ASP A 273 8.64 -4.00 8.21
C ASP A 273 7.67 -4.94 7.47
N ILE A 274 7.84 -6.27 7.55
CA ILE A 274 6.95 -7.24 6.87
C ILE A 274 5.48 -6.99 7.21
N SER A 275 5.16 -6.63 8.45
CA SER A 275 3.80 -6.29 8.87
C SER A 275 3.22 -5.07 8.12
N ARG A 276 4.07 -4.13 7.65
CA ARG A 276 3.68 -3.03 6.76
C ARG A 276 3.55 -3.50 5.31
N TYR A 277 4.49 -4.32 4.83
CA TYR A 277 4.49 -4.80 3.45
C TYR A 277 3.28 -5.67 3.12
N ILE A 278 2.75 -6.45 4.07
CA ILE A 278 1.57 -7.31 3.84
C ILE A 278 0.24 -6.55 3.95
N MET A 279 0.21 -5.36 4.52
CA MET A 279 -1.04 -4.60 4.77
C MET A 279 -1.93 -4.36 3.54
N PRO A 280 -1.44 -4.23 2.29
CA PRO A 280 -2.32 -4.01 1.14
C PRO A 280 -3.40 -5.07 0.95
N ILE A 281 -3.20 -6.28 1.46
CA ILE A 281 -4.22 -7.33 1.42
C ILE A 281 -5.08 -7.41 2.69
N ALA A 282 -4.82 -6.57 3.71
CA ALA A 282 -5.58 -6.60 4.96
C ALA A 282 -7.10 -6.47 4.76
N PRO A 283 -7.63 -5.54 3.92
CA PRO A 283 -9.07 -5.45 3.70
C PRO A 283 -9.67 -6.78 3.20
N LEU A 284 -8.98 -7.49 2.31
CA LEU A 284 -9.44 -8.76 1.74
C LEU A 284 -9.35 -9.88 2.78
N VAL A 285 -8.28 -9.93 3.55
CA VAL A 285 -8.11 -10.87 4.66
C VAL A 285 -9.23 -10.72 5.69
N LEU A 286 -9.61 -9.49 6.03
CA LEU A 286 -10.74 -9.23 6.93
C LEU A 286 -12.07 -9.76 6.36
N ILE A 287 -12.29 -9.67 5.05
CA ILE A 287 -13.42 -10.31 4.39
C ILE A 287 -13.37 -11.83 4.60
N GLY A 288 -12.19 -12.45 4.46
CA GLY A 288 -12.01 -13.86 4.74
C GLY A 288 -12.46 -14.25 6.15
N TRP A 289 -12.09 -13.45 7.14
CA TRP A 289 -12.39 -13.65 8.55
C TRP A 289 -13.76 -13.12 9.00
N ASP A 290 -14.60 -12.53 8.14
CA ASP A 290 -15.82 -11.83 8.50
C ASP A 290 -16.66 -12.58 9.56
N LYS A 291 -16.98 -13.87 9.33
CA LYS A 291 -17.78 -14.67 10.28
C LYS A 291 -17.19 -14.70 11.69
N THR A 292 -15.87 -14.76 11.82
CA THR A 292 -15.17 -14.76 13.12
C THR A 292 -15.20 -13.38 13.76
N LEU A 293 -14.97 -12.34 12.94
CA LEU A 293 -14.92 -10.96 13.40
C LEU A 293 -16.28 -10.38 13.82
N GLN A 294 -17.40 -11.03 13.42
CA GLN A 294 -18.75 -10.67 13.83
C GLN A 294 -19.14 -11.26 15.20
N LYS A 295 -18.39 -12.23 15.72
CA LYS A 295 -18.69 -12.86 17.01
C LYS A 295 -18.57 -11.89 18.17
N ARG A 296 -19.38 -12.13 19.23
CA ARG A 296 -19.40 -11.28 20.44
C ARG A 296 -18.01 -11.25 21.11
N GLU A 297 -17.36 -12.39 21.19
CA GLU A 297 -16.05 -12.56 21.82
C GLU A 297 -15.02 -11.66 21.13
N PHE A 298 -15.00 -11.66 19.79
CA PHE A 298 -14.12 -10.78 19.04
C PHE A 298 -14.42 -9.30 19.30
N LYS A 299 -15.70 -8.92 19.35
CA LYS A 299 -16.10 -7.52 19.61
C LYS A 299 -15.62 -7.04 20.98
N ILE A 300 -15.71 -7.87 21.99
CA ILE A 300 -15.22 -7.57 23.35
C ILE A 300 -13.70 -7.39 23.33
N ILE A 301 -12.98 -8.33 22.74
CA ILE A 301 -11.52 -8.25 22.66
C ILE A 301 -11.07 -7.05 21.80
N ALA A 302 -11.73 -6.79 20.67
CA ALA A 302 -11.43 -5.63 19.83
C ALA A 302 -11.59 -4.30 20.60
N LEU A 303 -12.63 -4.18 21.45
CA LEU A 303 -12.83 -3.01 22.29
C LEU A 303 -11.70 -2.83 23.32
N ILE A 304 -11.27 -3.92 23.96
CA ILE A 304 -10.14 -3.90 24.90
C ILE A 304 -8.86 -3.48 24.17
N LEU A 305 -8.64 -3.97 22.95
CA LEU A 305 -7.44 -3.68 22.16
C LEU A 305 -7.36 -2.26 21.59
N VAL A 306 -8.43 -1.47 21.66
CA VAL A 306 -8.37 -0.05 21.24
C VAL A 306 -7.28 0.71 21.98
N ILE A 307 -7.20 0.54 23.31
CA ILE A 307 -6.22 1.25 24.13
C ILE A 307 -4.78 0.86 23.76
N PRO A 308 -4.38 -0.43 23.75
CA PRO A 308 -3.02 -0.80 23.37
C PRO A 308 -2.69 -0.45 21.90
N ILE A 309 -3.65 -0.46 20.98
CA ILE A 309 -3.43 0.01 19.60
C ILE A 309 -3.09 1.50 19.56
N LEU A 310 -3.79 2.32 20.33
CA LEU A 310 -3.51 3.76 20.40
C LEU A 310 -2.16 4.02 21.09
N LEU A 311 -1.84 3.31 22.17
CA LEU A 311 -0.54 3.40 22.84
C LEU A 311 0.61 2.95 21.94
N PHE A 312 0.42 1.84 21.22
CA PHE A 312 1.37 1.38 20.19
C PHE A 312 1.57 2.46 19.12
N THR A 313 0.48 3.00 18.59
CA THR A 313 0.54 4.04 17.55
C THR A 313 1.30 5.26 18.06
N TRP A 314 0.96 5.74 19.25
CA TRP A 314 1.64 6.88 19.86
C TRP A 314 3.14 6.65 20.02
N ASN A 315 3.51 5.52 20.64
CA ASN A 315 4.90 5.17 20.87
C ASN A 315 5.67 4.99 19.55
N PHE A 316 5.05 4.32 18.58
CA PHE A 316 5.62 4.13 17.25
C PHE A 316 5.90 5.48 16.57
N LEU A 317 4.95 6.41 16.59
CA LEU A 317 5.09 7.71 15.96
C LEU A 317 6.19 8.55 16.62
N LEU A 318 6.34 8.49 17.95
CA LEU A 318 7.38 9.20 18.66
C LEU A 318 8.79 8.67 18.34
N ASN A 319 8.93 7.36 18.11
CA ASN A 319 10.23 6.71 17.94
C ASN A 319 10.62 6.45 16.48
N ASN A 320 9.83 6.92 15.52
CA ASN A 320 10.09 6.71 14.09
C ASN A 320 10.19 8.02 13.33
N THR A 321 10.87 9.01 13.89
CA THR A 321 11.06 10.33 13.30
C THR A 321 12.44 10.48 12.69
N ALA A 322 12.54 11.22 11.60
CA ALA A 322 13.79 11.77 11.06
C ALA A 322 13.78 13.29 11.27
N PRO A 323 14.41 13.79 12.35
CA PRO A 323 14.35 15.21 12.71
C PRO A 323 14.86 16.10 11.58
N ILE A 324 14.10 17.15 11.25
CA ILE A 324 14.42 18.15 10.24
C ILE A 324 14.78 19.46 10.94
N ALA A 325 16.02 19.91 10.74
CA ALA A 325 16.53 21.13 11.36
C ALA A 325 15.93 22.41 10.74
N ASP A 326 15.71 22.40 9.44
CA ASP A 326 15.14 23.55 8.69
C ASP A 326 13.90 23.10 7.91
N TRP A 327 12.75 23.64 8.28
CA TRP A 327 11.48 23.39 7.63
C TRP A 327 11.15 24.37 6.49
N ALA A 328 11.89 25.46 6.34
CA ALA A 328 11.59 26.48 5.33
C ALA A 328 11.45 25.92 3.91
N PRO A 329 12.33 25.00 3.43
CA PRO A 329 12.18 24.40 2.10
C PRO A 329 10.95 23.50 1.94
N TYR A 330 10.42 23.00 3.04
CA TYR A 330 9.26 22.09 3.03
C TYR A 330 7.92 22.85 3.09
N LEU A 331 7.93 24.09 3.58
CA LEU A 331 6.73 24.93 3.65
C LEU A 331 6.41 25.53 2.28
#